data_c7661ded5d90f92e6ada3e8251f5930a
#
_entry.id   c7661ded5d90f92e6ada3e8251f5930a
#
_cell.length_a   1.000
_cell.length_b   1.000
_cell.length_c   1.000
_cell.angle_alpha   90.00
_cell.angle_beta   90.00
_cell.angle_gamma   90.00
#
_symmetry.space_group_name_H-M   'P 1'
#
loop_
_entity.id
_entity.type
_entity.pdbx_description
1 polymer ?
#
loop_
_entity_poly.entity_id
_entity_poly.type
_entity_poly.pdbx_seq_one_letter_code
_entity_poly.pdbx_strand_id
1 'polypeptide(L)'
;MDNAQAPSLFSEIIESMLLFGILALVLNLIARSKGFFHLGARPLIAHQYGLGLSQVVTCFGIYLGYSLLFVPLLSKIIQHFFSMAFHERPPIIFFSWIQLITVTLTMISLYLYSDNKDSQLLKYILKNRSIPNPSSKTGDFVYGAMSWILGFPVAAFIGQVSDLAIYLVAGIQTYEQVAVKYLKMTIHSPIMLCIALFTILIAAPVTEEFLFRGMLQSWLKKKMGTKPAIITASLAFALFHLSASQGLGNISLALSLFSFACFLGFIYEKKASLYASIGLHVTFNTVSTFRILFFTEG
;
A
#
# COMPACT_ATOMS: atom_id res chain seq x y z
N MET A 1 -1.98 -24.45 25.69
CA MET A 1 -2.83 -23.30 25.30
C MET A 1 -4.25 -23.67 25.68
N ASP A 2 -4.84 -22.93 26.61
CA ASP A 2 -6.09 -23.28 27.26
C ASP A 2 -7.27 -23.32 26.29
N ASN A 3 -8.03 -24.42 26.35
CA ASN A 3 -9.27 -24.63 25.57
C ASN A 3 -10.35 -23.53 25.76
N ALA A 4 -10.18 -22.64 26.73
CA ALA A 4 -11.11 -21.55 27.03
C ALA A 4 -10.87 -20.28 26.13
N GLN A 5 -9.69 -20.08 25.56
CA GLN A 5 -9.40 -18.91 24.71
C GLN A 5 -9.84 -19.10 23.25
N ALA A 6 -9.94 -20.32 22.76
CA ALA A 6 -10.33 -20.60 21.38
C ALA A 6 -11.77 -20.18 21.04
N PRO A 7 -12.78 -20.39 21.91
CA PRO A 7 -14.16 -19.95 21.63
C PRO A 7 -14.32 -18.41 21.60
N SER A 8 -13.56 -17.66 22.43
CA SER A 8 -13.63 -16.19 22.45
C SER A 8 -13.07 -15.58 21.19
N LEU A 9 -11.92 -16.07 20.71
CA LEU A 9 -11.30 -15.58 19.47
C LEU A 9 -12.19 -15.85 18.25
N PHE A 10 -12.83 -17.01 18.20
CA PHE A 10 -13.75 -17.36 17.10
C PHE A 10 -14.97 -16.43 17.06
N SER A 11 -15.57 -16.11 18.22
CA SER A 11 -16.68 -15.15 18.29
C SER A 11 -16.26 -13.75 17.86
N GLU A 12 -15.10 -13.28 18.30
CA GLU A 12 -14.56 -11.96 17.89
C GLU A 12 -14.34 -11.86 16.38
N ILE A 13 -13.79 -12.90 15.74
CA ILE A 13 -13.64 -12.95 14.28
C ILE A 13 -15.00 -12.86 13.59
N ILE A 14 -16.00 -13.62 14.03
CA ILE A 14 -17.34 -13.60 13.45
C ILE A 14 -18.02 -12.24 13.64
N GLU A 15 -17.96 -11.67 14.83
CA GLU A 15 -18.55 -10.36 15.13
C GLU A 15 -17.93 -9.25 14.26
N SER A 16 -16.61 -9.21 14.18
CA SER A 16 -15.92 -8.23 13.34
C SER A 16 -16.19 -8.45 11.84
N MET A 17 -16.26 -9.70 11.41
CA MET A 17 -16.62 -10.06 10.02
C MET A 17 -18.04 -9.60 9.68
N LEU A 18 -19.02 -9.85 10.56
CA LEU A 18 -20.40 -9.41 10.34
C LEU A 18 -20.49 -7.88 10.31
N LEU A 19 -19.83 -7.19 11.24
CA LEU A 19 -19.79 -5.73 11.27
C LEU A 19 -19.24 -5.14 9.97
N PHE A 20 -18.05 -5.58 9.55
CA PHE A 20 -17.44 -5.07 8.33
C PHE A 20 -18.20 -5.51 7.09
N GLY A 21 -18.81 -6.70 7.06
CA GLY A 21 -19.67 -7.16 5.97
C GLY A 21 -20.90 -6.28 5.78
N ILE A 22 -21.61 -5.97 6.86
CA ILE A 22 -22.78 -5.07 6.85
C ILE A 22 -22.36 -3.66 6.42
N LEU A 23 -21.30 -3.10 7.00
CA LEU A 23 -20.77 -1.78 6.63
C LEU A 23 -20.35 -1.74 5.15
N ALA A 24 -19.62 -2.75 4.68
CA ALA A 24 -19.21 -2.87 3.28
C ALA A 24 -20.43 -2.87 2.35
N LEU A 25 -21.44 -3.69 2.65
CA LEU A 25 -22.65 -3.80 1.83
C LEU A 25 -23.42 -2.49 1.80
N VAL A 26 -23.82 -1.97 2.98
CA VAL A 26 -24.68 -0.78 3.10
C VAL A 26 -24.02 0.46 2.48
N LEU A 27 -22.77 0.76 2.85
CA LEU A 27 -22.08 1.95 2.37
C LEU A 27 -21.84 1.90 0.86
N ASN A 28 -21.45 0.72 0.32
CA ASN A 28 -21.21 0.60 -1.12
C ASN A 28 -22.53 0.58 -1.93
N LEU A 29 -23.64 0.08 -1.39
CA LEU A 29 -24.96 0.21 -2.03
C LEU A 29 -25.39 1.68 -2.09
N ILE A 30 -25.23 2.43 -1.01
CA ILE A 30 -25.51 3.88 -0.99
C ILE A 30 -24.60 4.61 -1.99
N ALA A 31 -23.30 4.32 -1.99
CA ALA A 31 -22.36 4.92 -2.93
C ALA A 31 -22.72 4.61 -4.39
N ARG A 32 -23.16 3.37 -4.68
CA ARG A 32 -23.63 2.96 -6.01
C ARG A 32 -24.90 3.72 -6.42
N SER A 33 -25.89 3.86 -5.54
CA SER A 33 -27.13 4.60 -5.84
C SER A 33 -26.88 6.08 -6.12
N LYS A 34 -25.81 6.65 -5.53
CA LYS A 34 -25.35 8.02 -5.78
C LYS A 34 -24.40 8.16 -6.99
N GLY A 35 -24.20 7.10 -7.76
CA GLY A 35 -23.33 7.12 -8.95
C GLY A 35 -21.82 7.18 -8.64
N PHE A 36 -21.40 6.89 -7.41
CA PHE A 36 -19.98 6.95 -7.03
C PHE A 36 -19.11 6.07 -7.93
N PHE A 37 -19.57 4.87 -8.30
CA PHE A 37 -18.81 3.93 -9.11
C PHE A 37 -18.85 4.20 -10.62
N HIS A 38 -19.50 5.28 -11.04
CA HIS A 38 -19.48 5.69 -12.45
C HIS A 38 -18.13 6.33 -12.79
N LEU A 39 -17.41 5.73 -13.72
CA LEU A 39 -16.21 6.32 -14.34
C LEU A 39 -16.70 7.00 -15.64
N GLY A 40 -16.64 8.32 -15.70
CA GLY A 40 -16.91 9.05 -16.95
C GLY A 40 -15.96 8.62 -18.07
N ALA A 41 -16.41 8.70 -19.33
CA ALA A 41 -15.55 8.49 -20.47
C ALA A 41 -14.39 9.50 -20.43
N ARG A 42 -13.15 9.01 -20.29
CA ARG A 42 -11.97 9.84 -20.27
C ARG A 42 -11.09 9.50 -21.46
N PRO A 43 -10.60 10.52 -22.20
CA PRO A 43 -9.69 10.28 -23.30
C PRO A 43 -8.45 9.53 -22.79
N LEU A 44 -7.97 8.58 -23.58
CA LEU A 44 -6.72 7.84 -23.38
C LEU A 44 -5.52 8.76 -23.67
N ILE A 45 -5.33 9.80 -22.86
CA ILE A 45 -4.24 10.78 -23.03
C ILE A 45 -2.85 10.12 -22.82
N ALA A 46 -2.82 8.93 -22.22
CA ALA A 46 -1.60 8.13 -22.15
C ALA A 46 -0.98 7.82 -23.54
N HIS A 47 -1.73 7.89 -24.62
CA HIS A 47 -1.15 7.82 -25.98
C HIS A 47 -0.33 9.07 -26.35
N GLN A 48 -0.64 10.21 -25.76
CA GLN A 48 -0.02 11.47 -26.06
C GLN A 48 1.36 11.64 -25.41
N TYR A 49 1.56 11.00 -24.24
CA TYR A 49 2.82 11.01 -23.51
C TYR A 49 3.43 9.61 -23.55
N GLY A 50 4.50 9.43 -24.26
CA GLY A 50 5.16 8.18 -24.62
C GLY A 50 5.46 7.14 -23.53
N LEU A 51 4.58 6.94 -22.51
CA LEU A 51 4.79 5.93 -21.46
C LEU A 51 4.92 4.53 -22.07
N GLY A 52 6.13 4.01 -22.08
CA GLY A 52 6.51 2.70 -22.58
C GLY A 52 6.78 1.70 -21.45
N LEU A 53 6.86 0.41 -21.82
CA LEU A 53 7.22 -0.65 -20.87
C LEU A 53 8.61 -0.41 -20.25
N SER A 54 9.57 0.12 -21.01
CA SER A 54 10.92 0.40 -20.51
C SER A 54 10.91 1.35 -19.31
N GLN A 55 10.07 2.39 -19.33
CA GLN A 55 9.96 3.34 -18.23
C GLN A 55 9.35 2.68 -16.98
N VAL A 56 8.32 1.83 -17.16
CA VAL A 56 7.72 1.05 -16.06
C VAL A 56 8.78 0.13 -15.45
N VAL A 57 9.46 -0.67 -16.27
CA VAL A 57 10.50 -1.60 -15.82
C VAL A 57 11.64 -0.86 -15.12
N THR A 58 12.08 0.29 -15.64
CA THR A 58 13.13 1.08 -14.98
C THR A 58 12.70 1.61 -13.63
N CYS A 59 11.47 2.13 -13.49
CA CYS A 59 10.98 2.61 -12.20
C CYS A 59 10.88 1.47 -11.16
N PHE A 60 10.37 0.30 -11.54
CA PHE A 60 10.38 -0.88 -10.67
C PHE A 60 11.81 -1.37 -10.41
N GLY A 61 12.70 -1.31 -11.40
CA GLY A 61 14.12 -1.64 -11.26
C GLY A 61 14.86 -0.75 -10.26
N ILE A 62 14.58 0.56 -10.27
CA ILE A 62 15.11 1.50 -9.27
C ILE A 62 14.64 1.08 -7.87
N TYR A 63 13.34 0.87 -7.69
CA TYR A 63 12.78 0.47 -6.40
C TYR A 63 13.36 -0.87 -5.89
N LEU A 64 13.36 -1.89 -6.74
CA LEU A 64 13.90 -3.22 -6.40
C LEU A 64 15.42 -3.20 -6.19
N GLY A 65 16.15 -2.40 -6.95
CA GLY A 65 17.58 -2.22 -6.79
C GLY A 65 17.93 -1.66 -5.40
N TYR A 66 17.22 -0.64 -4.97
CA TYR A 66 17.39 -0.13 -3.61
C TYR A 66 16.96 -1.14 -2.53
N SER A 67 15.81 -1.79 -2.70
CA SER A 67 15.26 -2.68 -1.67
C SER A 67 16.01 -4.01 -1.57
N LEU A 68 16.37 -4.64 -2.70
CA LEU A 68 16.93 -5.99 -2.74
C LEU A 68 18.47 -6.03 -2.83
N LEU A 69 19.11 -4.95 -3.29
CA LEU A 69 20.57 -4.90 -3.40
C LEU A 69 21.18 -3.91 -2.42
N PHE A 70 20.76 -2.66 -2.44
CA PHE A 70 21.36 -1.61 -1.61
C PHE A 70 21.15 -1.85 -0.11
N VAL A 71 19.93 -2.13 0.33
CA VAL A 71 19.62 -2.36 1.76
C VAL A 71 20.39 -3.57 2.31
N PRO A 72 20.36 -4.76 1.71
CA PRO A 72 21.11 -5.92 2.22
C PRO A 72 22.63 -5.70 2.20
N LEU A 73 23.15 -5.07 1.15
CA LEU A 73 24.58 -4.77 1.03
C LEU A 73 25.04 -3.83 2.15
N LEU A 74 24.34 -2.70 2.32
CA LEU A 74 24.68 -1.72 3.35
C LEU A 74 24.52 -2.31 4.76
N SER A 75 23.48 -3.12 4.98
CA SER A 75 23.27 -3.81 6.26
C SER A 75 24.40 -4.78 6.57
N LYS A 76 24.89 -5.55 5.59
CA LYS A 76 26.05 -6.46 5.76
C LYS A 76 27.33 -5.69 6.05
N ILE A 77 27.58 -4.59 5.36
CA ILE A 77 28.76 -3.74 5.60
C ILE A 77 28.74 -3.21 7.03
N ILE A 78 27.62 -2.66 7.48
CA ILE A 78 27.48 -2.15 8.85
C ILE A 78 27.65 -3.27 9.89
N GLN A 79 27.01 -4.42 9.68
CA GLN A 79 27.16 -5.58 10.58
C GLN A 79 28.63 -6.04 10.67
N HIS A 80 29.32 -6.13 9.54
CA HIS A 80 30.73 -6.52 9.50
C HIS A 80 31.62 -5.52 10.26
N PHE A 81 31.42 -4.21 10.02
CA PHE A 81 32.16 -3.17 10.71
C PHE A 81 31.92 -3.20 12.23
N PHE A 82 30.68 -3.32 12.70
CA PHE A 82 30.37 -3.41 14.12
C PHE A 82 30.96 -4.66 14.77
N SER A 83 30.89 -5.80 14.10
CA SER A 83 31.49 -7.05 14.58
C SER A 83 33.01 -6.94 14.73
N MET A 84 33.69 -6.25 13.80
CA MET A 84 35.15 -6.07 13.88
C MET A 84 35.54 -5.04 14.95
N ALA A 85 34.80 -3.93 15.06
CA ALA A 85 35.18 -2.81 15.93
C ALA A 85 34.76 -2.99 17.39
N PHE A 86 33.59 -3.62 17.61
CA PHE A 86 32.94 -3.69 18.93
C PHE A 86 32.64 -5.11 19.39
N HIS A 87 32.86 -6.14 18.55
CA HIS A 87 32.48 -7.54 18.78
C HIS A 87 30.98 -7.75 19.08
N GLU A 88 30.13 -6.82 18.65
CA GLU A 88 28.70 -6.78 18.90
C GLU A 88 27.91 -6.66 17.59
N ARG A 89 26.59 -6.85 17.68
CA ARG A 89 25.67 -6.55 16.58
C ARG A 89 25.30 -5.06 16.60
N PRO A 90 25.11 -4.41 15.42
CA PRO A 90 24.68 -3.03 15.39
C PRO A 90 23.30 -2.87 16.04
N PRO A 91 23.08 -1.81 16.83
CA PRO A 91 21.76 -1.48 17.35
C PRO A 91 20.72 -1.34 16.23
N ILE A 92 19.45 -1.71 16.52
CA ILE A 92 18.35 -1.69 15.55
C ILE A 92 18.15 -0.30 14.91
N ILE A 93 18.49 0.77 15.61
CA ILE A 93 18.39 2.14 15.11
C ILE A 93 19.16 2.36 13.78
N PHE A 94 20.27 1.66 13.57
CA PHE A 94 21.02 1.75 12.31
C PHE A 94 20.21 1.24 11.13
N PHE A 95 19.44 0.17 11.32
CA PHE A 95 18.56 -0.37 10.28
C PHE A 95 17.41 0.59 9.96
N SER A 96 16.90 1.32 10.96
CA SER A 96 15.90 2.36 10.74
C SER A 96 16.48 3.52 9.90
N TRP A 97 17.72 3.95 10.16
CA TRP A 97 18.41 4.94 9.34
C TRP A 97 18.67 4.45 7.91
N ILE A 98 19.10 3.19 7.74
CA ILE A 98 19.27 2.60 6.41
C ILE A 98 17.93 2.66 5.65
N GLN A 99 16.83 2.31 6.29
CA GLN A 99 15.51 2.36 5.69
C GLN A 99 15.10 3.79 5.28
N LEU A 100 15.32 4.78 6.16
CA LEU A 100 15.02 6.18 5.86
C LEU A 100 15.84 6.69 4.67
N ILE A 101 17.14 6.42 4.65
CA ILE A 101 18.03 6.79 3.55
C ILE A 101 17.57 6.11 2.26
N THR A 102 17.30 4.83 2.31
CA THR A 102 16.87 4.04 1.14
C THR A 102 15.58 4.57 0.54
N VAL A 103 14.55 4.78 1.35
CA VAL A 103 13.26 5.26 0.84
C VAL A 103 13.38 6.67 0.28
N THR A 104 14.17 7.52 0.90
CA THR A 104 14.43 8.89 0.42
C THR A 104 15.17 8.86 -0.92
N LEU A 105 16.24 8.07 -1.04
CA LEU A 105 16.97 7.89 -2.30
C LEU A 105 16.09 7.31 -3.40
N THR A 106 15.24 6.35 -3.06
CA THR A 106 14.27 5.77 -4.01
C THR A 106 13.33 6.84 -4.54
N MET A 107 12.70 7.63 -3.67
CA MET A 107 11.79 8.70 -4.07
C MET A 107 12.48 9.75 -4.96
N ILE A 108 13.68 10.18 -4.57
CA ILE A 108 14.48 11.15 -5.36
C ILE A 108 14.83 10.56 -6.73
N SER A 109 15.31 9.32 -6.78
CA SER A 109 15.71 8.66 -8.03
C SER A 109 14.52 8.46 -8.97
N LEU A 110 13.35 8.06 -8.45
CA LEU A 110 12.12 7.92 -9.24
C LEU A 110 11.67 9.27 -9.80
N TYR A 111 11.71 10.32 -8.96
CA TYR A 111 11.37 11.67 -9.40
C TYR A 111 12.32 12.17 -10.51
N LEU A 112 13.63 12.15 -10.27
CA LEU A 112 14.64 12.61 -11.22
C LEU A 112 14.61 11.83 -12.53
N TYR A 113 14.49 10.50 -12.46
CA TYR A 113 14.36 9.68 -13.66
C TYR A 113 13.13 10.07 -14.49
N SER A 114 11.98 10.21 -13.82
CA SER A 114 10.72 10.49 -14.51
C SER A 114 10.67 11.91 -15.08
N ASP A 115 11.20 12.90 -14.35
CA ASP A 115 11.26 14.29 -14.79
C ASP A 115 12.23 14.47 -15.97
N ASN A 116 13.42 13.88 -15.89
CA ASN A 116 14.41 13.89 -16.96
C ASN A 116 13.93 13.16 -18.21
N LYS A 117 13.15 12.09 -18.05
CA LYS A 117 12.66 11.29 -19.18
C LYS A 117 11.50 11.98 -19.90
N ASP A 118 10.51 12.48 -19.15
CA ASP A 118 9.38 13.24 -19.69
C ASP A 118 8.66 13.98 -18.56
N SER A 119 8.98 15.26 -18.37
CA SER A 119 8.37 16.10 -17.32
C SER A 119 6.86 16.34 -17.52
N GLN A 120 6.38 16.27 -18.77
CA GLN A 120 4.96 16.41 -19.06
C GLN A 120 4.19 15.14 -18.64
N LEU A 121 4.76 13.97 -18.93
CA LEU A 121 4.23 12.70 -18.47
C LEU A 121 4.16 12.66 -16.93
N LEU A 122 5.22 13.08 -16.23
CA LEU A 122 5.25 13.15 -14.78
C LEU A 122 4.13 14.04 -14.22
N LYS A 123 3.96 15.25 -14.77
CA LYS A 123 2.88 16.17 -14.40
C LYS A 123 1.50 15.54 -14.65
N TYR A 124 1.35 14.82 -15.75
CA TYR A 124 0.12 14.12 -16.11
C TYR A 124 -0.20 12.99 -15.13
N ILE A 125 0.78 12.15 -14.75
CA ILE A 125 0.64 11.07 -13.78
C ILE A 125 0.24 11.64 -12.41
N LEU A 126 0.94 12.69 -11.97
CA LEU A 126 0.64 13.33 -10.68
C LEU A 126 -0.76 13.93 -10.65
N LYS A 127 -1.14 14.64 -11.72
CA LYS A 127 -2.48 15.19 -11.87
C LYS A 127 -2.77 15.63 -13.30
N ASN A 128 -3.75 14.99 -13.91
CA ASN A 128 -4.23 15.41 -15.22
C ASN A 128 -5.07 16.68 -15.12
N ARG A 129 -4.51 17.79 -15.61
CA ARG A 129 -5.19 19.10 -15.67
C ARG A 129 -6.03 19.30 -16.94
N SER A 130 -5.96 18.36 -17.89
CA SER A 130 -6.73 18.43 -19.15
C SER A 130 -8.20 18.00 -18.98
N ILE A 131 -8.61 17.60 -17.77
CA ILE A 131 -10.01 17.30 -17.48
C ILE A 131 -10.79 18.61 -17.24
N PRO A 132 -12.07 18.67 -17.64
CA PRO A 132 -12.92 19.81 -17.31
C PRO A 132 -12.99 20.04 -15.80
N ASN A 133 -12.82 21.28 -15.35
CA ASN A 133 -12.89 21.69 -13.96
C ASN A 133 -12.03 20.83 -13.01
N PRO A 134 -10.68 20.82 -13.15
CA PRO A 134 -9.82 20.03 -12.30
C PRO A 134 -9.90 20.53 -10.85
N SER A 135 -10.20 19.64 -9.91
CA SER A 135 -10.15 19.95 -8.48
C SER A 135 -8.72 20.32 -8.03
N SER A 136 -8.55 20.92 -6.84
CA SER A 136 -7.21 21.16 -6.27
C SER A 136 -6.51 19.84 -5.87
N LYS A 137 -5.18 19.87 -5.75
CA LYS A 137 -4.43 18.71 -5.25
C LYS A 137 -4.90 18.30 -3.85
N THR A 138 -5.09 19.29 -2.96
CA THR A 138 -5.61 19.07 -1.61
C THR A 138 -7.03 18.50 -1.64
N GLY A 139 -7.90 19.03 -2.50
CA GLY A 139 -9.27 18.51 -2.67
C GLY A 139 -9.28 17.06 -3.16
N ASP A 140 -8.36 16.67 -4.05
CA ASP A 140 -8.22 15.29 -4.48
C ASP A 140 -7.72 14.38 -3.34
N PHE A 141 -6.73 14.84 -2.57
CA PHE A 141 -6.23 14.11 -1.41
C PHE A 141 -7.34 13.87 -0.38
N VAL A 142 -8.08 14.90 -0.02
CA VAL A 142 -9.22 14.80 0.92
C VAL A 142 -10.31 13.88 0.38
N TYR A 143 -10.62 13.98 -0.92
CA TYR A 143 -11.58 13.07 -1.56
C TYR A 143 -11.13 11.61 -1.45
N GLY A 144 -9.85 11.33 -1.69
CA GLY A 144 -9.27 10.01 -1.49
C GLY A 144 -9.35 9.55 -0.05
N ALA A 145 -8.95 10.40 0.89
CA ALA A 145 -9.02 10.12 2.32
C ALA A 145 -10.44 9.76 2.77
N MET A 146 -11.45 10.51 2.34
CA MET A 146 -12.86 10.21 2.65
C MET A 146 -13.36 8.92 1.98
N SER A 147 -12.80 8.55 0.82
CA SER A 147 -13.15 7.30 0.13
C SER A 147 -12.71 6.05 0.90
N TRP A 148 -11.85 6.20 1.92
CA TRP A 148 -11.47 5.14 2.85
C TRP A 148 -12.71 4.48 3.50
N ILE A 149 -13.72 5.25 3.81
CA ILE A 149 -14.99 4.78 4.40
C ILE A 149 -15.66 3.68 3.54
N LEU A 150 -15.45 3.68 2.22
CA LEU A 150 -15.99 2.67 1.31
C LEU A 150 -15.05 1.48 1.13
N GLY A 151 -13.76 1.74 1.01
CA GLY A 151 -12.76 0.71 0.70
C GLY A 151 -12.34 -0.13 1.90
N PHE A 152 -12.19 0.49 3.07
CA PHE A 152 -11.70 -0.19 4.26
C PHE A 152 -12.62 -1.32 4.74
N PRO A 153 -13.95 -1.14 4.88
CA PRO A 153 -14.82 -2.22 5.31
C PRO A 153 -14.81 -3.42 4.35
N VAL A 154 -14.65 -3.19 3.06
CA VAL A 154 -14.54 -4.28 2.06
C VAL A 154 -13.24 -5.06 2.26
N ALA A 155 -12.10 -4.36 2.38
CA ALA A 155 -10.81 -5.01 2.59
C ALA A 155 -10.76 -5.76 3.92
N ALA A 156 -11.32 -5.16 5.00
CA ALA A 156 -11.41 -5.78 6.30
C ALA A 156 -12.30 -7.03 6.29
N PHE A 157 -13.48 -6.96 5.67
CA PHE A 157 -14.37 -8.10 5.52
C PHE A 157 -13.72 -9.26 4.78
N ILE A 158 -13.07 -8.99 3.64
CA ILE A 158 -12.37 -10.02 2.84
C ILE A 158 -11.23 -10.64 3.65
N GLY A 159 -10.46 -9.82 4.38
CA GLY A 159 -9.42 -10.31 5.30
C GLY A 159 -9.99 -11.26 6.35
N GLN A 160 -11.05 -10.85 7.07
CA GLN A 160 -11.70 -11.64 8.12
C GLN A 160 -12.27 -12.97 7.59
N VAL A 161 -12.93 -12.95 6.41
CA VAL A 161 -13.43 -14.18 5.77
C VAL A 161 -12.28 -15.12 5.43
N SER A 162 -11.16 -14.58 4.95
CA SER A 162 -9.98 -15.38 4.61
C SER A 162 -9.30 -15.95 5.87
N ASP A 163 -9.19 -15.17 6.94
CA ASP A 163 -8.64 -15.61 8.22
C ASP A 163 -9.49 -16.71 8.84
N LEU A 164 -10.82 -16.56 8.78
CA LEU A 164 -11.77 -17.59 9.24
C LEU A 164 -11.62 -18.89 8.42
N ALA A 165 -11.50 -18.79 7.09
CA ALA A 165 -11.30 -19.95 6.21
C ALA A 165 -9.97 -20.66 6.53
N ILE A 166 -8.88 -19.92 6.75
CA ILE A 166 -7.57 -20.47 7.15
C ILE A 166 -7.68 -21.17 8.53
N TYR A 167 -8.38 -20.55 9.47
CA TYR A 167 -8.60 -21.14 10.78
C TYR A 167 -9.36 -22.47 10.70
N LEU A 168 -10.44 -22.53 9.92
CA LEU A 168 -11.27 -23.73 9.80
C LEU A 168 -10.52 -24.89 9.08
N VAL A 169 -9.63 -24.57 8.13
CA VAL A 169 -8.93 -25.59 7.34
C VAL A 169 -7.62 -26.04 8.00
N ALA A 170 -6.86 -25.09 8.56
CA ALA A 170 -5.49 -25.34 9.02
C ALA A 170 -5.31 -25.18 10.54
N GLY A 171 -6.33 -24.75 11.28
CA GLY A 171 -6.25 -24.54 12.75
C GLY A 171 -5.30 -23.41 13.16
N ILE A 172 -4.85 -22.58 12.21
CA ILE A 172 -3.88 -21.52 12.46
C ILE A 172 -4.60 -20.23 12.76
N GLN A 173 -4.28 -19.62 13.90
CA GLN A 173 -5.04 -18.51 14.44
C GLN A 173 -4.62 -17.15 13.91
N THR A 174 -3.33 -16.86 13.71
CA THR A 174 -2.87 -15.54 13.23
C THR A 174 -1.48 -15.60 12.64
N TYR A 175 -1.24 -14.77 11.61
CA TYR A 175 0.08 -14.44 11.10
C TYR A 175 0.32 -12.94 11.25
N GLU A 176 1.37 -12.58 11.96
CA GLU A 176 1.71 -11.17 12.10
C GLU A 176 2.46 -10.68 10.85
N GLN A 177 1.96 -9.61 10.25
CA GLN A 177 2.57 -9.00 9.07
C GLN A 177 3.94 -8.40 9.40
N VAL A 178 4.89 -8.45 8.45
CA VAL A 178 6.25 -7.94 8.62
C VAL A 178 6.25 -6.45 9.01
N ALA A 179 5.36 -5.64 8.42
CA ALA A 179 5.22 -4.22 8.74
C ALA A 179 4.74 -3.99 10.18
N VAL A 180 3.84 -4.85 10.69
CA VAL A 180 3.35 -4.80 12.07
C VAL A 180 4.47 -5.13 13.05
N LYS A 181 5.24 -6.20 12.78
CA LYS A 181 6.42 -6.57 13.58
C LYS A 181 7.41 -5.42 13.66
N TYR A 182 7.74 -4.82 12.52
CA TYR A 182 8.66 -3.68 12.46
C TYR A 182 8.15 -2.52 13.32
N LEU A 183 6.87 -2.15 13.18
CA LEU A 183 6.27 -1.07 13.96
C LEU A 183 6.36 -1.34 15.47
N LYS A 184 5.99 -2.54 15.92
CA LYS A 184 6.09 -2.95 17.34
C LYS A 184 7.51 -2.86 17.88
N MET A 185 8.52 -3.21 17.09
CA MET A 185 9.94 -3.08 17.50
C MET A 185 10.39 -1.62 17.69
N THR A 186 9.69 -0.65 17.12
CA THR A 186 10.07 0.77 17.17
C THR A 186 9.40 1.55 18.30
N ILE A 187 8.38 1.00 18.95
CA ILE A 187 7.54 1.71 19.96
C ILE A 187 8.39 2.28 21.11
N HIS A 188 9.43 1.57 21.54
CA HIS A 188 10.25 1.97 22.68
C HIS A 188 11.32 3.04 22.34
N SER A 189 11.43 3.47 21.09
CA SER A 189 12.37 4.51 20.66
C SER A 189 11.64 5.59 19.86
N PRO A 190 11.51 6.83 20.39
CA PRO A 190 10.81 7.91 19.67
C PRO A 190 11.37 8.18 18.28
N ILE A 191 12.71 8.13 18.12
CA ILE A 191 13.35 8.35 16.82
C ILE A 191 12.99 7.24 15.83
N MET A 192 13.09 5.97 16.25
CA MET A 192 12.73 4.84 15.40
C MET A 192 11.25 4.86 15.04
N LEU A 193 10.38 5.19 15.98
CA LEU A 193 8.95 5.33 15.75
C LEU A 193 8.66 6.45 14.74
N CYS A 194 9.29 7.61 14.86
CA CYS A 194 9.15 8.70 13.88
C CYS A 194 9.59 8.26 12.47
N ILE A 195 10.70 7.54 12.34
CA ILE A 195 11.19 7.01 11.06
C ILE A 195 10.18 5.99 10.51
N ALA A 196 9.69 5.08 11.34
CA ALA A 196 8.70 4.07 10.93
C ALA A 196 7.39 4.74 10.46
N LEU A 197 6.87 5.70 11.23
CA LEU A 197 5.66 6.45 10.87
C LEU A 197 5.83 7.22 9.56
N PHE A 198 6.94 7.93 9.38
CA PHE A 198 7.23 8.61 8.11
C PHE A 198 7.25 7.62 6.94
N THR A 199 7.92 6.49 7.12
CA THR A 199 8.01 5.47 6.07
C THR A 199 6.65 4.86 5.75
N ILE A 200 5.89 4.43 6.75
CA ILE A 200 4.62 3.72 6.58
C ILE A 200 3.50 4.68 6.10
N LEU A 201 3.44 5.89 6.65
CA LEU A 201 2.33 6.80 6.39
C LEU A 201 2.55 7.71 5.17
N ILE A 202 3.79 7.98 4.80
CA ILE A 202 4.10 8.96 3.75
C ILE A 202 4.89 8.32 2.61
N ALA A 203 6.09 7.83 2.90
CA ALA A 203 7.03 7.45 1.86
C ALA A 203 6.59 6.20 1.08
N ALA A 204 6.09 5.16 1.75
CA ALA A 204 5.57 3.97 1.09
C ALA A 204 4.32 4.30 0.24
N PRO A 205 3.24 4.94 0.77
CA PRO A 205 2.10 5.32 -0.05
C PRO A 205 2.46 6.15 -1.28
N VAL A 206 3.34 7.14 -1.16
CA VAL A 206 3.74 7.98 -2.29
C VAL A 206 4.47 7.16 -3.35
N THR A 207 5.44 6.35 -2.94
CA THR A 207 6.25 5.52 -3.84
C THR A 207 5.41 4.44 -4.52
N GLU A 208 4.58 3.76 -3.75
CA GLU A 208 3.75 2.65 -4.24
C GLU A 208 2.66 3.15 -5.18
N GLU A 209 1.96 4.24 -4.84
CA GLU A 209 0.96 4.81 -5.76
C GLU A 209 1.62 5.30 -7.05
N PHE A 210 2.83 5.90 -6.98
CA PHE A 210 3.56 6.28 -8.17
C PHE A 210 3.89 5.07 -9.06
N LEU A 211 4.42 3.98 -8.49
CA LEU A 211 4.80 2.77 -9.23
C LEU A 211 3.58 2.05 -9.80
N PHE A 212 2.56 1.78 -8.98
CA PHE A 212 1.45 0.92 -9.37
C PHE A 212 0.36 1.68 -10.13
N ARG A 213 -0.03 2.90 -9.70
CA ARG A 213 -1.11 3.68 -10.37
C ARG A 213 -0.53 4.60 -11.43
N GLY A 214 0.52 5.34 -11.07
CA GLY A 214 1.19 6.25 -11.97
C GLY A 214 1.81 5.55 -13.18
N MET A 215 2.63 4.53 -12.94
CA MET A 215 3.38 3.86 -14.00
C MET A 215 2.66 2.61 -14.53
N LEU A 216 2.46 1.58 -13.71
CA LEU A 216 1.97 0.28 -14.17
C LEU A 216 0.53 0.35 -14.68
N GLN A 217 -0.42 0.85 -13.86
CA GLN A 217 -1.83 0.94 -14.27
C GLN A 217 -2.01 1.84 -15.49
N SER A 218 -1.31 2.98 -15.55
CA SER A 218 -1.38 3.88 -16.69
C SER A 218 -0.84 3.25 -17.97
N TRP A 219 0.21 2.44 -17.89
CA TRP A 219 0.73 1.69 -19.03
C TRP A 219 -0.23 0.56 -19.44
N LEU A 220 -0.73 -0.24 -18.48
CA LEU A 220 -1.70 -1.31 -18.75
C LEU A 220 -2.98 -0.78 -19.38
N LYS A 221 -3.46 0.38 -18.94
CA LYS A 221 -4.64 1.03 -19.48
C LYS A 221 -4.55 1.28 -20.99
N LYS A 222 -3.37 1.61 -21.50
CA LYS A 222 -3.12 1.73 -22.95
C LYS A 222 -3.31 0.41 -23.70
N LYS A 223 -3.02 -0.71 -23.06
CA LYS A 223 -3.01 -2.04 -23.68
C LYS A 223 -4.36 -2.73 -23.61
N MET A 224 -5.05 -2.61 -22.47
CA MET A 224 -6.23 -3.43 -22.19
C MET A 224 -7.44 -2.64 -21.69
N GLY A 225 -7.36 -1.31 -21.65
CA GLY A 225 -8.44 -0.45 -21.15
C GLY A 225 -8.46 -0.34 -19.61
N THR A 226 -9.39 0.49 -19.10
CA THR A 226 -9.36 0.95 -17.70
C THR A 226 -9.63 -0.17 -16.69
N LYS A 227 -10.72 -0.93 -16.87
CA LYS A 227 -11.12 -1.95 -15.88
C LYS A 227 -10.10 -3.10 -15.73
N PRO A 228 -9.65 -3.74 -16.82
CA PRO A 228 -8.60 -4.77 -16.72
C PRO A 228 -7.29 -4.22 -16.16
N ALA A 229 -6.92 -2.98 -16.49
CA ALA A 229 -5.70 -2.34 -15.96
C ALA A 229 -5.78 -2.16 -14.44
N ILE A 230 -6.91 -1.72 -13.90
CA ILE A 230 -7.12 -1.63 -12.44
C ILE A 230 -6.93 -3.02 -11.80
N ILE A 231 -7.60 -4.04 -12.32
CA ILE A 231 -7.54 -5.40 -11.78
C ILE A 231 -6.10 -5.93 -11.80
N THR A 232 -5.41 -5.83 -12.95
CA THR A 232 -4.06 -6.37 -13.11
C THR A 232 -3.03 -5.62 -12.25
N ALA A 233 -3.10 -4.29 -12.20
CA ALA A 233 -2.22 -3.50 -11.35
C ALA A 233 -2.48 -3.75 -9.85
N SER A 234 -3.73 -3.97 -9.47
CA SER A 234 -4.11 -4.31 -8.08
C SER A 234 -3.64 -5.70 -7.68
N LEU A 235 -3.70 -6.67 -8.59
CA LEU A 235 -3.14 -8.00 -8.35
C LEU A 235 -1.62 -7.93 -8.18
N ALA A 236 -0.93 -7.21 -9.07
CA ALA A 236 0.50 -6.99 -8.94
C ALA A 236 0.87 -6.31 -7.61
N PHE A 237 0.10 -5.31 -7.18
CA PHE A 237 0.27 -4.64 -5.88
C PHE A 237 0.15 -5.64 -4.71
N ALA A 238 -0.90 -6.45 -4.70
CA ALA A 238 -1.11 -7.43 -3.64
C ALA A 238 0.02 -8.47 -3.58
N LEU A 239 0.41 -9.02 -4.73
CA LEU A 239 1.49 -10.01 -4.83
C LEU A 239 2.85 -9.44 -4.39
N PHE A 240 3.07 -8.15 -4.58
CA PHE A 240 4.31 -7.46 -4.18
C PHE A 240 4.50 -7.37 -2.66
N HIS A 241 3.43 -7.56 -1.89
CA HIS A 241 3.44 -7.52 -0.42
C HIS A 241 3.62 -8.89 0.25
N LEU A 242 3.70 -9.97 -0.54
CA LEU A 242 3.84 -11.31 0.02
C LEU A 242 5.25 -11.55 0.57
N SER A 243 5.33 -12.28 1.67
CA SER A 243 6.59 -12.66 2.31
C SER A 243 6.60 -14.13 2.65
N ALA A 244 7.72 -14.82 2.39
CA ALA A 244 7.90 -16.22 2.75
C ALA A 244 7.68 -16.47 4.27
N SER A 245 7.96 -15.48 5.10
CA SER A 245 7.80 -15.57 6.56
C SER A 245 6.35 -15.56 7.04
N GLN A 246 5.39 -15.22 6.17
CA GLN A 246 3.97 -15.10 6.54
C GLN A 246 3.15 -16.37 6.26
N GLY A 247 3.73 -17.39 5.63
CA GLY A 247 3.05 -18.67 5.40
C GLY A 247 1.65 -18.51 4.78
N LEU A 248 0.64 -19.18 5.35
CA LEU A 248 -0.75 -19.09 4.89
C LEU A 248 -1.39 -17.71 5.09
N GLY A 249 -0.87 -16.87 5.99
CA GLY A 249 -1.31 -15.48 6.16
C GLY A 249 -1.14 -14.63 4.91
N ASN A 250 -0.29 -15.05 3.97
CA ASN A 250 -0.19 -14.43 2.65
C ASN A 250 -1.51 -14.48 1.86
N ILE A 251 -2.36 -15.48 2.08
CA ILE A 251 -3.65 -15.60 1.37
C ILE A 251 -4.60 -14.49 1.81
N SER A 252 -4.77 -14.33 3.12
CA SER A 252 -5.61 -13.27 3.68
C SER A 252 -5.06 -11.89 3.31
N LEU A 253 -3.74 -11.68 3.45
CA LEU A 253 -3.08 -10.43 3.07
C LEU A 253 -3.29 -10.12 1.58
N ALA A 254 -3.07 -11.09 0.68
CA ALA A 254 -3.22 -10.89 -0.75
C ALA A 254 -4.65 -10.51 -1.13
N LEU A 255 -5.66 -11.20 -0.60
CA LEU A 255 -7.07 -10.95 -0.93
C LEU A 255 -7.55 -9.60 -0.37
N SER A 256 -7.17 -9.27 0.86
CA SER A 256 -7.46 -7.98 1.48
C SER A 256 -6.79 -6.82 0.72
N LEU A 257 -5.48 -6.92 0.45
CA LEU A 257 -4.75 -5.90 -0.29
C LEU A 257 -5.19 -5.78 -1.74
N PHE A 258 -5.53 -6.88 -2.41
CA PHE A 258 -6.08 -6.84 -3.77
C PHE A 258 -7.37 -6.02 -3.82
N SER A 259 -8.30 -6.28 -2.88
CA SER A 259 -9.57 -5.55 -2.83
C SER A 259 -9.34 -4.06 -2.53
N PHE A 260 -8.47 -3.73 -1.57
CA PHE A 260 -8.07 -2.36 -1.28
C PHE A 260 -7.41 -1.68 -2.49
N ALA A 261 -6.50 -2.37 -3.16
CA ALA A 261 -5.79 -1.88 -4.34
C ALA A 261 -6.74 -1.57 -5.52
N CYS A 262 -7.84 -2.34 -5.66
CA CYS A 262 -8.89 -2.03 -6.63
C CYS A 262 -9.56 -0.67 -6.33
N PHE A 263 -9.80 -0.33 -5.06
CA PHE A 263 -10.28 1.00 -4.69
C PHE A 263 -9.26 2.09 -5.00
N LEU A 264 -7.97 1.89 -4.69
CA LEU A 264 -6.90 2.83 -5.03
C LEU A 264 -6.84 3.10 -6.54
N GLY A 265 -6.85 2.03 -7.34
CA GLY A 265 -6.85 2.14 -8.80
C GLY A 265 -8.11 2.83 -9.34
N PHE A 266 -9.27 2.53 -8.78
CA PHE A 266 -10.53 3.17 -9.13
C PHE A 266 -10.52 4.68 -8.79
N ILE A 267 -10.06 5.07 -7.60
CA ILE A 267 -10.01 6.48 -7.17
C ILE A 267 -9.01 7.27 -8.02
N TYR A 268 -7.85 6.68 -8.34
CA TYR A 268 -6.89 7.26 -9.29
C TYR A 268 -7.57 7.58 -10.63
N GLU A 269 -8.29 6.63 -11.21
CA GLU A 269 -9.03 6.85 -12.46
C GLU A 269 -10.15 7.88 -12.30
N LYS A 270 -10.91 7.81 -11.21
CA LYS A 270 -12.05 8.69 -10.98
C LYS A 270 -11.65 10.17 -10.86
N LYS A 271 -10.52 10.45 -10.22
CA LYS A 271 -10.02 11.82 -10.02
C LYS A 271 -8.97 12.24 -11.06
N ALA A 272 -8.43 11.30 -11.84
CA ALA A 272 -7.27 11.50 -12.70
C ALA A 272 -6.11 12.19 -11.95
N SER A 273 -5.85 11.73 -10.74
CA SER A 273 -4.94 12.38 -9.80
C SER A 273 -4.33 11.35 -8.85
N LEU A 274 -3.02 11.30 -8.80
CA LEU A 274 -2.27 10.46 -7.86
C LEU A 274 -2.50 10.92 -6.40
N TYR A 275 -2.77 12.20 -6.19
CA TYR A 275 -3.08 12.73 -4.85
C TYR A 275 -4.33 12.08 -4.25
N ALA A 276 -5.29 11.67 -5.07
CA ALA A 276 -6.49 11.00 -4.58
C ALA A 276 -6.20 9.57 -4.10
N SER A 277 -5.45 8.78 -4.86
CA SER A 277 -5.06 7.44 -4.41
C SER A 277 -4.09 7.50 -3.23
N ILE A 278 -3.14 8.44 -3.21
CA ILE A 278 -2.26 8.68 -2.04
C ILE A 278 -3.10 9.02 -0.80
N GLY A 279 -4.11 9.91 -0.91
CA GLY A 279 -4.97 10.26 0.22
C GLY A 279 -5.71 9.05 0.80
N LEU A 280 -6.28 8.19 -0.04
CA LEU A 280 -6.90 6.94 0.39
C LEU A 280 -5.89 6.00 1.08
N HIS A 281 -4.70 5.83 0.49
CA HIS A 281 -3.66 4.93 0.99
C HIS A 281 -3.09 5.42 2.34
N VAL A 282 -2.75 6.70 2.45
CA VAL A 282 -2.28 7.33 3.70
C VAL A 282 -3.32 7.13 4.81
N THR A 283 -4.60 7.36 4.53
CA THR A 283 -5.66 7.19 5.53
C THR A 283 -5.79 5.73 5.97
N PHE A 284 -5.72 4.80 5.04
CA PHE A 284 -5.74 3.37 5.36
C PHE A 284 -4.59 2.99 6.29
N ASN A 285 -3.36 3.41 5.94
CA ASN A 285 -2.18 3.12 6.77
C ASN A 285 -2.25 3.84 8.12
N THR A 286 -2.74 5.08 8.16
CA THR A 286 -2.88 5.84 9.42
C THR A 286 -3.82 5.15 10.39
N VAL A 287 -5.02 4.75 9.92
CA VAL A 287 -6.00 4.07 10.78
C VAL A 287 -5.50 2.70 11.21
N SER A 288 -4.86 1.95 10.31
CA SER A 288 -4.27 0.65 10.63
C SER A 288 -3.15 0.77 11.66
N THR A 289 -2.25 1.75 11.48
CA THR A 289 -1.16 2.03 12.42
C THR A 289 -1.68 2.46 13.78
N PHE A 290 -2.68 3.37 13.80
CA PHE A 290 -3.32 3.80 15.04
C PHE A 290 -3.93 2.62 15.81
N ARG A 291 -4.63 1.73 15.10
CA ARG A 291 -5.19 0.51 15.71
C ARG A 291 -4.10 -0.37 16.33
N ILE A 292 -2.98 -0.56 15.63
CA ILE A 292 -1.86 -1.37 16.14
C ILE A 292 -1.23 -0.74 17.38
N LEU A 293 -1.02 0.57 17.39
CA LEU A 293 -0.34 1.25 18.50
C LEU A 293 -1.19 1.34 19.77
N PHE A 294 -2.51 1.42 19.65
CA PHE A 294 -3.39 1.74 20.79
C PHE A 294 -4.37 0.62 21.18
N PHE A 295 -4.62 -0.35 20.30
CA PHE A 295 -5.66 -1.38 20.53
C PHE A 295 -5.17 -2.82 20.36
N THR A 296 -3.94 -3.05 19.94
CA THR A 296 -3.34 -4.39 19.99
C THR A 296 -2.50 -4.47 21.27
N GLU A 297 -2.95 -5.26 22.22
CA GLU A 297 -2.12 -5.64 23.36
C GLU A 297 -0.84 -6.30 22.86
N GLY A 298 0.29 -5.88 23.43
CA GLY A 298 1.63 -6.25 22.99
C GLY A 298 1.99 -7.72 23.17
#